data_a01bd98ea1c0f20dd0bfea384237b962
#
_entry.id   a01bd98ea1c0f20dd0bfea384237b962
#
_cell.length_a   1.000
_cell.length_b   1.000
_cell.length_c   1.000
_cell.angle_alpha   90.00
_cell.angle_beta   90.00
_cell.angle_gamma   90.00
#
_symmetry.space_group_name_H-M   'P 1'
#
loop_
_entity.id
_entity.type
_entity.pdbx_description
1 polymer ?
#
loop_
_entity_poly.entity_id
_entity_poly.type
_entity_poly.pdbx_seq_one_letter_code
_entity_poly.pdbx_strand_id
1 'polypeptide(L)'
;MDNVQDIGNIIGRAVLAVDSGNKLGHVHDLIVDPLKGQLAGLSIQRLDESYALVDNHEIHGIGPDAVMVDHDESLVSPEESSIKTLPQAKNELIGVKVITEGGQLMGKIANLFMHPAEMPVHPAQTPVFVYEVRSSVFDKLLGHAFYFPASVGCAFSADGTSLIVSNETERADRNLKTAVERIFGLSATDPHKPGVPEVRVRSYGQY
;
A
#
# COMPACT_ATOMS: atom_id res chain seq x y z
N MET A 1 -4.86 13.20 -9.32
CA MET A 1 -4.04 12.85 -8.14
C MET A 1 -4.90 12.28 -7.02
N ASP A 2 -6.16 12.06 -7.28
CA ASP A 2 -7.19 11.93 -6.25
C ASP A 2 -7.24 10.56 -5.55
N ASN A 3 -6.33 9.63 -5.90
CA ASN A 3 -6.39 8.27 -5.35
C ASN A 3 -5.09 7.75 -4.73
N VAL A 4 -4.01 8.54 -4.63
CA VAL A 4 -2.78 8.08 -3.96
C VAL A 4 -2.76 8.61 -2.53
N GLN A 5 -2.66 7.72 -1.57
CA GLN A 5 -2.64 8.04 -0.15
C GLN A 5 -1.24 7.79 0.43
N ASP A 6 -0.75 8.77 1.16
CA ASP A 6 0.38 8.60 2.07
C ASP A 6 -0.03 7.66 3.21
N ILE A 7 0.79 6.67 3.54
CA ILE A 7 0.49 5.74 4.64
C ILE A 7 0.30 6.48 5.98
N GLY A 8 1.01 7.59 6.18
CA GLY A 8 0.87 8.42 7.38
C GLY A 8 -0.54 8.98 7.56
N ASN A 9 -1.28 9.16 6.46
CA ASN A 9 -2.67 9.62 6.51
C ASN A 9 -3.67 8.48 6.82
N ILE A 10 -3.26 7.22 6.69
CA ILE A 10 -4.09 6.05 7.01
C ILE A 10 -3.92 5.65 8.47
N ILE A 11 -2.70 5.75 8.97
CA ILE A 11 -2.38 5.47 10.39
C ILE A 11 -3.16 6.42 11.28
N GLY A 12 -3.80 5.87 12.31
CA GLY A 12 -4.64 6.59 13.25
C GLY A 12 -6.11 6.69 12.85
N ARG A 13 -6.51 6.31 11.60
CA ARG A 13 -7.93 6.27 11.22
C ARG A 13 -8.70 5.28 12.08
N ALA A 14 -9.96 5.62 12.36
CA ALA A 14 -10.88 4.71 13.00
C ALA A 14 -11.12 3.47 12.13
N VAL A 15 -11.27 2.32 12.78
CA VAL A 15 -11.66 1.04 12.14
C VAL A 15 -13.08 0.71 12.59
N LEU A 16 -13.96 0.48 11.63
CA LEU A 16 -15.39 0.24 11.85
C LEU A 16 -15.81 -1.05 11.12
N ALA A 17 -16.63 -1.85 11.74
CA ALA A 17 -17.24 -3.02 11.10
C ALA A 17 -18.47 -2.59 10.30
N VAL A 18 -18.63 -3.17 9.10
CA VAL A 18 -19.76 -2.84 8.20
C VAL A 18 -21.07 -3.41 8.73
N ASP A 19 -21.02 -4.65 9.23
CA ASP A 19 -22.19 -5.39 9.66
C ASP A 19 -22.82 -4.87 10.96
N SER A 20 -21.99 -4.48 11.93
CA SER A 20 -22.43 -4.05 13.27
C SER A 20 -22.43 -2.52 13.46
N GLY A 21 -21.63 -1.80 12.66
CA GLY A 21 -21.34 -0.37 12.86
C GLY A 21 -20.44 -0.10 14.07
N ASN A 22 -19.88 -1.12 14.69
CA ASN A 22 -19.03 -0.98 15.86
C ASN A 22 -17.68 -0.36 15.49
N LYS A 23 -17.18 0.52 16.37
CA LYS A 23 -15.79 0.97 16.32
C LYS A 23 -14.91 -0.05 17.01
N LEU A 24 -13.96 -0.63 16.24
CA LEU A 24 -13.09 -1.71 16.70
C LEU A 24 -11.75 -1.21 17.23
N GLY A 25 -11.33 -0.02 16.80
CA GLY A 25 -10.05 0.56 17.19
C GLY A 25 -9.57 1.62 16.20
N HIS A 26 -8.24 1.69 16.06
CA HIS A 26 -7.59 2.61 15.12
C HIS A 26 -6.46 1.87 14.38
N VAL A 27 -6.19 2.26 13.15
CA VAL A 27 -5.05 1.74 12.39
C VAL A 27 -3.76 2.11 13.12
N HIS A 28 -3.00 1.10 13.53
CA HIS A 28 -1.68 1.27 14.14
C HIS A 28 -0.58 1.32 13.09
N ASP A 29 -0.60 0.38 12.15
CA ASP A 29 0.33 0.32 11.02
C ASP A 29 -0.26 -0.49 9.86
N LEU A 30 0.37 -0.41 8.70
CA LEU A 30 0.04 -1.23 7.53
C LEU A 30 1.01 -2.40 7.46
N ILE A 31 0.51 -3.59 7.16
CA ILE A 31 1.33 -4.79 6.95
C ILE A 31 1.51 -4.98 5.44
N VAL A 32 2.75 -5.05 5.00
CA VAL A 32 3.13 -5.04 3.59
C VAL A 32 3.82 -6.35 3.22
N ASP A 33 3.45 -6.93 2.09
CA ASP A 33 4.29 -7.93 1.42
C ASP A 33 5.28 -7.17 0.51
N PRO A 34 6.53 -7.00 0.95
CA PRO A 34 7.48 -6.15 0.24
C PRO A 34 8.00 -6.77 -1.04
N LEU A 35 7.85 -8.08 -1.23
CA LEU A 35 8.26 -8.77 -2.46
C LEU A 35 7.19 -8.67 -3.54
N LYS A 36 5.92 -8.62 -3.14
CA LYS A 36 4.81 -8.37 -4.07
C LYS A 36 4.50 -6.88 -4.19
N GLY A 37 4.96 -6.07 -3.25
CA GLY A 37 4.64 -4.65 -3.18
C GLY A 37 3.16 -4.39 -2.86
N GLN A 38 2.52 -5.27 -2.11
CA GLN A 38 1.09 -5.28 -1.87
C GLN A 38 0.75 -5.13 -0.38
N LEU A 39 -0.43 -4.57 -0.11
CA LEU A 39 -1.00 -4.57 1.24
C LEU A 39 -1.38 -6.00 1.61
N ALA A 40 -0.81 -6.53 2.68
CA ALA A 40 -1.17 -7.82 3.24
C ALA A 40 -2.30 -7.69 4.27
N GLY A 41 -2.36 -6.57 4.96
CA GLY A 41 -3.37 -6.27 5.96
C GLY A 41 -3.01 -5.06 6.80
N LEU A 42 -3.68 -4.91 7.95
CA LEU A 42 -3.46 -3.81 8.88
C LEU A 42 -3.21 -4.34 10.29
N SER A 43 -2.34 -3.65 11.02
CA SER A 43 -2.24 -3.73 12.48
C SER A 43 -3.17 -2.71 13.10
N ILE A 44 -4.03 -3.15 14.01
CA ILE A 44 -5.07 -2.34 14.65
C ILE A 44 -4.78 -2.27 16.13
N GLN A 45 -4.75 -1.08 16.69
CA GLN A 45 -4.82 -0.88 18.14
C GLN A 45 -6.28 -0.86 18.54
N ARG A 46 -6.71 -1.86 19.33
CA ARG A 46 -8.07 -1.97 19.85
C ARG A 46 -8.36 -0.89 20.89
N LEU A 47 -9.61 -0.76 21.28
CA LEU A 47 -10.07 0.20 22.29
C LEU A 47 -9.53 -0.11 23.70
N ASP A 48 -9.16 -1.35 23.98
CA ASP A 48 -8.54 -1.83 25.21
C ASP A 48 -6.99 -1.78 25.17
N GLU A 49 -6.43 -1.07 24.17
CA GLU A 49 -4.99 -0.91 23.93
C GLU A 49 -4.28 -2.19 23.45
N SER A 50 -4.95 -3.33 23.34
CA SER A 50 -4.39 -4.53 22.74
C SER A 50 -4.23 -4.37 21.23
N TYR A 51 -3.42 -5.25 20.60
CA TYR A 51 -3.22 -5.27 19.16
C TYR A 51 -3.93 -6.44 18.51
N ALA A 52 -4.46 -6.18 17.33
CA ALA A 52 -5.05 -7.19 16.46
C ALA A 52 -4.56 -6.99 15.03
N LEU A 53 -4.68 -8.01 14.21
CA LEU A 53 -4.41 -7.96 12.79
C LEU A 53 -5.70 -8.18 12.02
N VAL A 54 -5.82 -7.49 10.89
CA VAL A 54 -6.86 -7.73 9.90
C VAL A 54 -6.22 -8.02 8.56
N ASP A 55 -6.58 -9.13 7.95
CA ASP A 55 -6.09 -9.52 6.63
C ASP A 55 -6.70 -8.63 5.54
N ASN A 56 -6.01 -8.42 4.41
CA ASN A 56 -6.46 -7.51 3.37
C ASN A 56 -7.81 -7.90 2.77
N HIS A 57 -8.15 -9.18 2.72
CA HIS A 57 -9.43 -9.66 2.17
C HIS A 57 -10.63 -9.38 3.08
N GLU A 58 -10.41 -9.08 4.36
CA GLU A 58 -11.42 -8.66 5.32
C GLU A 58 -11.59 -7.13 5.35
N ILE A 59 -10.76 -6.40 4.61
CA ILE A 59 -10.87 -4.95 4.50
C ILE A 59 -11.90 -4.62 3.44
N HIS A 60 -13.06 -4.14 3.88
CA HIS A 60 -14.13 -3.70 3.00
C HIS A 60 -13.76 -2.41 2.24
N GLY A 61 -13.08 -1.47 2.92
CA GLY A 61 -12.66 -0.21 2.29
C GLY A 61 -11.72 0.62 3.14
N ILE A 62 -10.87 1.41 2.46
CA ILE A 62 -9.98 2.40 3.08
C ILE A 62 -10.43 3.79 2.61
N GLY A 63 -11.35 4.40 3.34
CA GLY A 63 -11.89 5.73 3.04
C GLY A 63 -11.06 6.87 3.63
N PRO A 64 -11.36 8.13 3.31
CA PRO A 64 -10.61 9.29 3.82
C PRO A 64 -10.71 9.44 5.34
N ASP A 65 -11.81 9.04 5.96
CA ASP A 65 -12.10 9.28 7.37
C ASP A 65 -11.99 8.01 8.22
N ALA A 66 -12.20 6.83 7.63
CA ALA A 66 -12.20 5.56 8.32
C ALA A 66 -11.77 4.40 7.41
N VAL A 67 -11.33 3.32 8.05
CA VAL A 67 -11.18 2.00 7.43
C VAL A 67 -12.40 1.16 7.80
N MET A 68 -12.98 0.53 6.82
CA MET A 68 -14.12 -0.37 6.98
C MET A 68 -13.64 -1.82 6.88
N VAL A 69 -14.05 -2.67 7.80
CA VAL A 69 -13.85 -4.12 7.74
C VAL A 69 -15.19 -4.82 7.69
N ASP A 70 -15.24 -6.06 7.22
CA ASP A 70 -16.53 -6.72 6.98
C ASP A 70 -17.26 -7.00 8.29
N HIS A 71 -16.56 -7.56 9.31
CA HIS A 71 -17.15 -8.04 10.57
C HIS A 71 -16.29 -7.66 11.78
N ASP A 72 -16.89 -7.71 12.97
CA ASP A 72 -16.15 -7.54 14.24
C ASP A 72 -15.07 -8.62 14.41
N GLU A 73 -15.34 -9.83 13.95
CA GLU A 73 -14.46 -11.01 14.02
C GLU A 73 -13.33 -10.96 12.97
N SER A 74 -13.35 -10.01 12.03
CA SER A 74 -12.24 -9.81 11.07
C SER A 74 -10.93 -9.44 11.76
N LEU A 75 -11.00 -8.96 13.02
CA LEU A 75 -9.84 -8.65 13.83
C LEU A 75 -9.41 -9.89 14.65
N VAL A 76 -8.31 -10.51 14.24
CA VAL A 76 -7.74 -11.69 14.92
C VAL A 76 -6.52 -11.31 15.77
N SER A 77 -6.19 -12.17 16.74
CA SER A 77 -4.96 -11.96 17.51
C SER A 77 -3.71 -12.11 16.64
N PRO A 78 -2.60 -11.41 16.94
CA PRO A 78 -1.36 -11.53 16.15
C PRO A 78 -0.86 -12.98 16.07
N GLU A 79 -1.07 -13.78 17.10
CA GLU A 79 -0.62 -15.18 17.16
C GLU A 79 -1.34 -16.06 16.13
N GLU A 80 -2.59 -15.77 15.85
CA GLU A 80 -3.47 -16.55 14.95
C GLU A 80 -3.35 -16.10 13.48
N SER A 81 -2.82 -14.90 13.24
CA SER A 81 -2.78 -14.32 11.91
C SER A 81 -1.65 -14.90 11.05
N SER A 82 -1.97 -15.14 9.76
CA SER A 82 -1.01 -15.60 8.75
C SER A 82 -0.02 -14.50 8.31
N ILE A 83 -0.37 -13.24 8.49
CA ILE A 83 0.43 -12.08 8.05
C ILE A 83 1.36 -11.53 9.13
N LYS A 84 1.38 -12.13 10.33
CA LYS A 84 2.18 -11.66 11.48
C LYS A 84 3.70 -11.59 11.25
N THR A 85 4.20 -12.33 10.28
CA THR A 85 5.64 -12.35 9.94
C THR A 85 6.03 -11.35 8.87
N LEU A 86 5.04 -10.67 8.29
CA LEU A 86 5.29 -9.63 7.30
C LEU A 86 5.58 -8.28 7.97
N PRO A 87 6.45 -7.46 7.38
CA PRO A 87 6.87 -6.21 7.99
C PRO A 87 5.75 -5.18 8.06
N GLN A 88 5.80 -4.40 9.12
CA GLN A 88 5.00 -3.19 9.31
C GLN A 88 5.63 -2.02 8.56
N ALA A 89 4.82 -1.29 7.80
CA ALA A 89 5.31 -0.24 6.90
C ALA A 89 6.07 0.86 7.64
N LYS A 90 5.46 1.45 8.66
CA LYS A 90 6.07 2.56 9.40
C LYS A 90 7.19 2.11 10.31
N ASN A 91 6.98 1.00 11.03
CA ASN A 91 7.89 0.58 12.09
C ASN A 91 9.12 -0.17 11.54
N GLU A 92 8.99 -0.88 10.41
CA GLU A 92 10.02 -1.79 9.92
C GLU A 92 10.53 -1.46 8.52
N LEU A 93 9.73 -0.84 7.64
CA LEU A 93 10.18 -0.48 6.29
C LEU A 93 10.74 0.93 6.18
N ILE A 94 10.20 1.90 6.92
CA ILE A 94 10.76 3.26 6.93
C ILE A 94 12.18 3.22 7.52
N GLY A 95 13.14 3.79 6.79
CA GLY A 95 14.55 3.81 7.20
C GLY A 95 15.39 2.65 6.67
N VAL A 96 14.77 1.63 6.08
CA VAL A 96 15.49 0.53 5.41
C VAL A 96 16.33 1.08 4.26
N LYS A 97 17.57 0.62 4.15
CA LYS A 97 18.48 0.99 3.06
C LYS A 97 18.02 0.34 1.76
N VAL A 98 18.12 1.07 0.66
CA VAL A 98 17.85 0.56 -0.68
C VAL A 98 19.17 0.47 -1.44
N ILE A 99 19.53 -0.74 -1.87
CA ILE A 99 20.80 -1.04 -2.54
C ILE A 99 20.46 -1.76 -3.85
N THR A 100 21.09 -1.36 -4.96
CA THR A 100 20.91 -2.07 -6.22
C THR A 100 21.66 -3.41 -6.23
N GLU A 101 21.29 -4.33 -7.12
CA GLU A 101 22.02 -5.59 -7.35
C GLU A 101 23.51 -5.33 -7.70
N GLY A 102 23.82 -4.19 -8.28
CA GLY A 102 25.19 -3.72 -8.54
C GLY A 102 25.95 -3.22 -7.30
N GLY A 103 25.30 -3.19 -6.12
CA GLY A 103 25.90 -2.74 -4.87
C GLY A 103 25.85 -1.23 -4.64
N GLN A 104 25.13 -0.46 -5.45
CA GLN A 104 25.01 0.97 -5.30
C GLN A 104 23.93 1.31 -4.25
N LEU A 105 24.29 2.09 -3.24
CA LEU A 105 23.35 2.62 -2.26
C LEU A 105 22.53 3.76 -2.90
N MET A 106 21.23 3.56 -3.05
CA MET A 106 20.29 4.58 -3.53
C MET A 106 19.85 5.53 -2.42
N GLY A 107 19.73 5.02 -1.20
CA GLY A 107 19.25 5.79 -0.06
C GLY A 107 18.51 4.94 0.95
N LYS A 108 17.51 5.55 1.62
CA LYS A 108 16.62 4.88 2.57
C LYS A 108 15.18 5.10 2.19
N ILE A 109 14.32 4.13 2.47
CA ILE A 109 12.88 4.30 2.36
C ILE A 109 12.47 5.42 3.32
N ALA A 110 11.93 6.50 2.77
CA ALA A 110 11.50 7.68 3.52
C ALA A 110 9.99 7.71 3.72
N ASN A 111 9.24 7.13 2.78
CA ASN A 111 7.80 7.03 2.84
C ASN A 111 7.28 5.93 1.89
N LEU A 112 6.02 5.53 2.11
CA LEU A 112 5.25 4.69 1.21
C LEU A 112 3.98 5.42 0.81
N PHE A 113 3.64 5.30 -0.47
CA PHE A 113 2.36 5.75 -0.99
C PHE A 113 1.57 4.55 -1.47
N MET A 114 0.31 4.50 -1.13
CA MET A 114 -0.60 3.45 -1.54
C MET A 114 -1.59 4.00 -2.57
N HIS A 115 -1.75 3.30 -3.68
CA HIS A 115 -2.89 3.51 -4.55
C HIS A 115 -4.03 2.63 -4.02
N PRO A 116 -5.11 3.21 -3.50
CA PRO A 116 -6.28 2.41 -3.15
C PRO A 116 -6.79 1.77 -4.43
N ALA A 117 -6.86 0.45 -4.46
CA ALA A 117 -7.66 -0.23 -5.46
C ALA A 117 -9.13 0.24 -5.33
N GLU A 118 -9.89 0.21 -6.42
CA GLU A 118 -11.33 0.43 -6.32
C GLU A 118 -11.89 -0.59 -5.32
N MET A 119 -12.54 -0.10 -4.29
CA MET A 119 -13.15 -0.93 -3.24
C MET A 119 -14.57 -1.37 -3.65
N PRO A 120 -15.01 -2.58 -3.33
CA PRO A 120 -14.38 -3.59 -2.48
C PRO A 120 -13.12 -4.21 -3.09
N VAL A 121 -12.15 -4.54 -2.24
CA VAL A 121 -10.89 -5.14 -2.67
C VAL A 121 -11.18 -6.54 -3.22
N HIS A 122 -11.29 -6.66 -4.54
CA HIS A 122 -11.23 -7.97 -5.16
C HIS A 122 -9.82 -8.56 -4.94
N PRO A 123 -9.69 -9.88 -4.68
CA PRO A 123 -8.40 -10.52 -4.46
C PRO A 123 -7.35 -10.28 -5.56
N ALA A 124 -7.81 -9.87 -6.77
CA ALA A 124 -6.97 -9.55 -7.91
C ALA A 124 -6.50 -8.07 -7.94
N GLN A 125 -6.97 -7.21 -7.05
CA GLN A 125 -6.72 -5.77 -7.05
C GLN A 125 -6.22 -5.25 -5.71
N THR A 126 -5.28 -5.98 -5.12
CA THR A 126 -4.64 -5.58 -3.87
C THR A 126 -3.95 -4.23 -4.03
N PRO A 127 -4.14 -3.29 -3.09
CA PRO A 127 -3.44 -2.01 -3.11
C PRO A 127 -1.93 -2.19 -3.26
N VAL A 128 -1.34 -1.48 -4.21
CA VAL A 128 0.09 -1.55 -4.52
C VAL A 128 0.78 -0.33 -3.95
N PHE A 129 2.00 -0.54 -3.44
CA PHE A 129 2.80 0.54 -2.86
C PHE A 129 3.82 1.11 -3.83
N VAL A 130 4.08 2.40 -3.65
CA VAL A 130 5.22 3.11 -4.24
C VAL A 130 6.14 3.54 -3.11
N TYR A 131 7.39 3.14 -3.18
CA TYR A 131 8.43 3.61 -2.27
C TYR A 131 8.89 5.01 -2.66
N GLU A 132 9.02 5.86 -1.65
CA GLU A 132 9.81 7.08 -1.73
C GLU A 132 11.17 6.81 -1.09
N VAL A 133 12.25 6.97 -1.84
CA VAL A 133 13.62 6.78 -1.36
C VAL A 133 14.38 8.08 -1.41
N ARG A 134 15.08 8.40 -0.33
CA ARG A 134 15.92 9.61 -0.19
C ARG A 134 17.35 9.24 0.16
N SER A 135 18.32 9.86 -0.50
CA SER A 135 19.73 9.59 -0.29
C SER A 135 20.29 10.28 0.94
N SER A 136 19.74 11.45 1.30
CA SER A 136 20.21 12.23 2.45
C SER A 136 19.10 13.05 3.10
N VAL A 137 19.39 13.59 4.29
CA VAL A 137 18.49 14.55 4.98
C VAL A 137 18.35 15.84 4.18
N PHE A 138 19.37 16.23 3.41
CA PHE A 138 19.33 17.39 2.53
C PHE A 138 18.38 17.21 1.36
N ASP A 139 18.21 15.99 0.85
CA ASP A 139 17.24 15.71 -0.21
C ASP A 139 15.80 15.96 0.26
N LYS A 140 15.54 15.80 1.56
CA LYS A 140 14.24 16.16 2.16
C LYS A 140 13.98 17.67 2.05
N LEU A 141 15.01 18.50 2.25
CA LEU A 141 14.91 19.97 2.15
C LEU A 141 14.82 20.45 0.70
N LEU A 142 15.50 19.75 -0.22
CA LEU A 142 15.55 20.10 -1.65
C LEU A 142 14.43 19.43 -2.46
N GLY A 143 13.61 18.58 -1.83
CA GLY A 143 12.53 17.84 -2.52
C GLY A 143 13.03 16.74 -3.46
N HIS A 144 14.28 16.33 -3.36
CA HIS A 144 14.83 15.25 -4.19
C HIS A 144 14.48 13.90 -3.58
N ALA A 145 13.77 13.08 -4.33
CA ALA A 145 13.42 11.71 -3.98
C ALA A 145 13.41 10.84 -5.24
N PHE A 146 13.50 9.53 -5.04
CA PHE A 146 13.27 8.53 -6.07
C PHE A 146 11.98 7.79 -5.75
N TYR A 147 11.17 7.52 -6.76
CA TYR A 147 9.89 6.83 -6.62
C TYR A 147 9.87 5.61 -7.52
N PHE A 148 9.57 4.44 -6.96
CA PHE A 148 9.44 3.21 -7.72
C PHE A 148 8.42 2.26 -7.07
N PRO A 149 7.81 1.32 -7.84
CA PRO A 149 6.85 0.39 -7.29
C PRO A 149 7.53 -0.56 -6.32
N ALA A 150 6.87 -0.87 -5.21
CA ALA A 150 7.40 -1.78 -4.21
C ALA A 150 7.65 -3.20 -4.75
N SER A 151 6.97 -3.58 -5.85
CA SER A 151 7.14 -4.87 -6.53
C SER A 151 8.49 -5.08 -7.23
N VAL A 152 9.34 -4.05 -7.35
CA VAL A 152 10.70 -4.21 -7.93
C VAL A 152 11.75 -4.66 -6.92
N GLY A 153 11.36 -4.87 -5.66
CA GLY A 153 12.24 -5.46 -4.66
C GLY A 153 12.60 -6.89 -5.03
N CYS A 154 13.90 -7.19 -5.04
CA CYS A 154 14.41 -8.53 -5.34
C CYS A 154 14.55 -9.38 -4.08
N ALA A 155 15.02 -8.78 -2.99
CA ALA A 155 15.19 -9.46 -1.72
C ALA A 155 15.33 -8.47 -0.56
N PHE A 156 14.98 -8.93 0.65
CA PHE A 156 15.42 -8.29 1.88
C PHE A 156 16.67 -8.99 2.42
N SER A 157 17.59 -8.21 2.99
CA SER A 157 18.67 -8.79 3.76
C SER A 157 18.13 -9.60 4.94
N ALA A 158 18.84 -10.64 5.36
CA ALA A 158 18.42 -11.53 6.44
C ALA A 158 18.16 -10.79 7.78
N ASP A 159 18.84 -9.66 7.98
CA ASP A 159 18.68 -8.78 9.14
C ASP A 159 17.59 -7.71 8.96
N GLY A 160 16.88 -7.70 7.83
CA GLY A 160 15.81 -6.73 7.53
C GLY A 160 16.28 -5.28 7.32
N THR A 161 17.60 -5.01 7.32
CA THR A 161 18.13 -3.63 7.28
C THR A 161 18.27 -3.07 5.87
N SER A 162 18.19 -3.91 4.86
CA SER A 162 18.41 -3.52 3.46
C SER A 162 17.42 -4.20 2.51
N LEU A 163 16.91 -3.43 1.58
CA LEU A 163 16.13 -3.88 0.42
C LEU A 163 17.05 -3.87 -0.81
N ILE A 164 17.19 -5.02 -1.46
CA ILE A 164 17.92 -5.15 -2.72
C ILE A 164 16.92 -4.97 -3.86
N VAL A 165 17.26 -4.10 -4.81
CA VAL A 165 16.42 -3.78 -5.96
C VAL A 165 17.19 -4.00 -7.26
N SER A 166 16.47 -4.18 -8.37
CA SER A 166 17.07 -4.30 -9.70
C SER A 166 17.89 -3.05 -10.05
N ASN A 167 18.96 -3.21 -10.84
CA ASN A 167 19.76 -2.08 -11.37
C ASN A 167 18.92 -1.12 -12.22
N GLU A 168 17.82 -1.57 -12.82
CA GLU A 168 16.91 -0.70 -13.58
C GLU A 168 16.24 0.36 -12.70
N THR A 169 16.15 0.11 -11.39
CA THR A 169 15.60 1.05 -10.41
C THR A 169 16.41 2.34 -10.29
N GLU A 170 17.68 2.36 -10.75
CA GLU A 170 18.49 3.58 -10.84
C GLU A 170 17.85 4.66 -11.73
N ARG A 171 16.95 4.24 -12.65
CA ARG A 171 16.17 5.12 -13.53
C ARG A 171 14.81 5.50 -12.96
N ALA A 172 14.63 5.32 -11.66
CA ALA A 172 13.37 5.64 -10.97
C ALA A 172 12.96 7.11 -11.17
N ASP A 173 11.67 7.34 -11.14
CA ASP A 173 11.12 8.69 -11.30
C ASP A 173 11.52 9.58 -10.13
N ARG A 174 11.78 10.85 -10.43
CA ARG A 174 12.07 11.88 -9.42
C ARG A 174 10.84 12.68 -9.01
N ASN A 175 9.69 12.35 -9.57
CA ASN A 175 8.42 13.01 -9.28
C ASN A 175 7.35 11.97 -8.99
N LEU A 176 6.69 12.08 -7.85
CA LEU A 176 5.65 11.14 -7.41
C LEU A 176 4.51 11.03 -8.44
N LYS A 177 4.06 12.16 -9.01
CA LYS A 177 2.98 12.14 -10.00
C LYS A 177 3.35 11.29 -11.21
N THR A 178 4.55 11.51 -11.77
CA THR A 178 5.05 10.76 -12.94
C THR A 178 5.20 9.28 -12.60
N ALA A 179 5.73 8.96 -11.41
CA ALA A 179 5.85 7.58 -10.94
C ALA A 179 4.49 6.88 -10.86
N VAL A 180 3.52 7.52 -10.25
CA VAL A 180 2.16 7.02 -10.09
C VAL A 180 1.47 6.82 -11.44
N GLU A 181 1.54 7.81 -12.33
CA GLU A 181 0.97 7.71 -13.69
C GLU A 181 1.57 6.53 -14.46
N ARG A 182 2.88 6.32 -14.36
CA ARG A 182 3.57 5.22 -15.03
C ARG A 182 3.26 3.86 -14.41
N ILE A 183 3.28 3.76 -13.08
CA ILE A 183 3.11 2.50 -12.35
C ILE A 183 1.68 1.99 -12.48
N PHE A 184 0.70 2.89 -12.38
CA PHE A 184 -0.72 2.54 -12.39
C PHE A 184 -1.41 2.74 -13.74
N GLY A 185 -0.66 3.17 -14.77
CA GLY A 185 -1.22 3.41 -16.10
C GLY A 185 -2.24 4.54 -16.15
N LEU A 186 -2.18 5.48 -15.19
CA LEU A 186 -3.09 6.62 -15.07
C LEU A 186 -2.69 7.78 -16.00
N SER A 187 -2.07 7.50 -17.13
CA SER A 187 -1.65 8.52 -18.10
C SER A 187 -2.84 9.38 -18.46
N ALA A 188 -2.72 10.67 -18.24
CA ALA A 188 -3.71 11.65 -18.61
C ALA A 188 -4.03 11.51 -20.10
N THR A 189 -5.24 11.06 -20.38
CA THR A 189 -5.92 11.15 -21.68
C THR A 189 -5.04 10.90 -22.92
N ASP A 190 -4.93 9.65 -23.31
CA ASP A 190 -4.81 9.32 -24.72
C ASP A 190 -6.23 9.32 -25.33
N PRO A 191 -6.60 10.33 -26.13
CA PRO A 191 -7.93 10.38 -26.75
C PRO A 191 -8.11 9.30 -27.85
N HIS A 192 -7.14 8.40 -28.02
CA HIS A 192 -7.12 7.38 -29.08
C HIS A 192 -7.07 5.95 -28.56
N LYS A 193 -7.37 5.67 -27.29
CA LYS A 193 -7.57 4.30 -26.85
C LYS A 193 -8.92 3.81 -27.39
N PRO A 194 -8.96 2.76 -28.23
CA PRO A 194 -10.23 2.19 -28.73
C PRO A 194 -11.05 1.72 -27.51
N GLY A 195 -12.29 2.17 -27.47
CA GLY A 195 -13.20 1.99 -26.36
C GLY A 195 -13.30 0.55 -25.90
N VAL A 196 -13.35 0.38 -24.60
CA VAL A 196 -13.82 -0.83 -23.94
C VAL A 196 -15.20 -1.15 -24.52
N PRO A 197 -15.48 -2.38 -25.01
CA PRO A 197 -16.77 -2.70 -25.61
C PRO A 197 -17.87 -2.53 -24.55
N GLU A 198 -18.86 -1.70 -24.89
CA GLU A 198 -20.09 -1.56 -24.11
C GLU A 198 -20.71 -2.96 -23.89
N VAL A 199 -20.75 -3.40 -22.65
CA VAL A 199 -21.57 -4.55 -22.27
C VAL A 199 -23.03 -4.12 -22.39
N ARG A 200 -23.67 -4.44 -23.51
CA ARG A 200 -25.12 -4.30 -23.66
C ARG A 200 -25.80 -5.23 -22.66
N VAL A 201 -26.30 -4.66 -21.59
CA VAL A 201 -27.24 -5.33 -20.71
C VAL A 201 -28.53 -5.57 -21.52
N ARG A 202 -28.78 -6.81 -21.90
CA ARG A 202 -30.09 -7.21 -22.47
C ARG A 202 -31.11 -7.13 -21.33
N SER A 203 -32.01 -6.17 -21.42
CA SER A 203 -33.23 -6.17 -20.64
C SER A 203 -34.08 -7.39 -21.00
N TYR A 204 -34.22 -8.33 -20.05
CA TYR A 204 -35.24 -9.36 -20.15
C TYR A 204 -36.59 -8.70 -19.85
N GLY A 205 -37.41 -8.62 -20.92
CA GLY A 205 -38.77 -8.15 -20.83
C GLY A 205 -39.62 -9.10 -20.00
N GLN A 206 -40.62 -8.50 -19.38
CA GLN A 206 -41.72 -9.11 -18.67
C GLN A 206 -42.48 -10.09 -19.59
N TYR A 207 -42.82 -11.24 -18.99
CA TYR A 207 -44.10 -11.91 -19.20
C TYR A 207 -44.60 -12.39 -17.83
#